data_c5fb6dd1d03f1281d74c214c4d00673b
#
_entry.id   c5fb6dd1d03f1281d74c214c4d00673b
#
_cell.length_a   1.000
_cell.length_b   1.000
_cell.length_c   1.000
_cell.angle_alpha   90.00
_cell.angle_beta   90.00
_cell.angle_gamma   90.00
#
_symmetry.space_group_name_H-M   'P 1'
#
loop_
_entity.id
_entity.type
_entity.pdbx_description
1 polymer ?
#
loop_
_entity_poly.entity_id
_entity_poly.type
_entity_poly.pdbx_seq_one_letter_code
_entity_poly.pdbx_strand_id
1 'polypeptide(L)'
;MLKDIKEKLITNADALIELLEEFGFEKITPRVSEIRCARDADGGGNNIQIRLTDNDGVMVTDYARGTHSDIIQFIMEQRGVDFRTVVGKIQKILGLSDDWAKQKQLPLFGGFYNQIGRKNAEIEVKTHPESVLDQYDMTPNERWIKDGITIEAQRFYNVGYDVESQRIIFPIRSAETGEIQGLKGRLNADDYDEYTPKYIYVLPTPMSTTLFNYSESYGDLYGNEVWVVESEKTCMIGYGFGVKNIVALGSHSLSEKQAQLILQLNPKRVIMALDEGLDFEATETNLKLLRSFSALRDLELFYWDTTLDPTIKGTKCGPCDNGEEYFKKVKNEQLKRWDYGESSKK
;
A
#
# COMPACT_ATOMS: atom_id res chain seq x y z
N MET A 1 30.19 -8.65 -12.44
CA MET A 1 30.24 -9.32 -11.13
C MET A 1 28.94 -9.16 -10.32
N LEU A 2 28.51 -7.98 -9.88
CA LEU A 2 27.21 -7.84 -9.18
C LEU A 2 26.02 -8.23 -10.08
N LYS A 3 26.08 -7.86 -11.35
CA LYS A 3 25.12 -8.25 -12.38
C LYS A 3 25.10 -9.78 -12.55
N ASP A 4 26.24 -10.43 -12.61
CA ASP A 4 26.37 -11.88 -12.77
C ASP A 4 25.82 -12.65 -11.56
N ILE A 5 26.00 -12.09 -10.35
CA ILE A 5 25.42 -12.65 -9.11
C ILE A 5 23.89 -12.58 -9.16
N LYS A 6 23.34 -11.43 -9.59
CA LYS A 6 21.89 -11.24 -9.72
C LYS A 6 21.29 -12.14 -10.79
N GLU A 7 21.92 -12.24 -11.95
CA GLU A 7 21.50 -13.14 -13.03
C GLU A 7 21.49 -14.61 -12.58
N LYS A 8 22.48 -15.03 -11.80
CA LYS A 8 22.52 -16.39 -11.24
C LYS A 8 21.43 -16.63 -10.18
N LEU A 9 21.08 -15.61 -9.39
CA LEU A 9 19.98 -15.71 -8.43
C LEU A 9 18.62 -15.83 -9.11
N ILE A 10 18.38 -15.06 -10.21
CA ILE A 10 17.12 -15.14 -10.96
C ILE A 10 16.90 -16.53 -11.54
N THR A 11 17.97 -17.17 -12.00
CA THR A 11 17.90 -18.50 -12.63
C THR A 11 17.91 -19.66 -11.62
N ASN A 12 18.08 -19.37 -10.32
CA ASN A 12 18.21 -20.37 -9.27
C ASN A 12 17.26 -20.06 -8.12
N ALA A 13 16.00 -20.52 -8.26
CA ALA A 13 14.97 -20.31 -7.25
C ALA A 13 15.33 -20.97 -5.89
N ASP A 14 16.02 -22.11 -5.90
CA ASP A 14 16.45 -22.80 -4.67
C ASP A 14 17.46 -21.97 -3.89
N ALA A 15 18.41 -21.30 -4.60
CA ALA A 15 19.35 -20.39 -3.96
C ALA A 15 18.68 -19.14 -3.37
N LEU A 16 17.60 -18.66 -3.99
CA LEU A 16 16.79 -17.58 -3.42
C LEU A 16 16.04 -18.01 -2.17
N ILE A 17 15.47 -19.20 -2.17
CA ILE A 17 14.80 -19.79 -1.00
C ILE A 17 15.79 -19.92 0.15
N GLU A 18 16.95 -20.55 -0.09
CA GLU A 18 18.02 -20.69 0.90
C GLU A 18 18.49 -19.34 1.45
N LEU A 19 18.62 -18.33 0.58
CA LEU A 19 18.99 -16.97 0.98
C LEU A 19 17.94 -16.36 1.93
N LEU A 20 16.67 -16.51 1.63
CA LEU A 20 15.58 -16.00 2.45
C LEU A 20 15.52 -16.71 3.81
N GLU A 21 15.69 -18.03 3.84
CA GLU A 21 15.74 -18.82 5.06
C GLU A 21 16.92 -18.44 5.95
N GLU A 22 18.11 -18.27 5.37
CA GLU A 22 19.32 -17.83 6.09
C GLU A 22 19.17 -16.45 6.74
N PHE A 23 18.36 -15.59 6.14
CA PHE A 23 18.02 -14.29 6.71
C PHE A 23 16.72 -14.29 7.53
N GLY A 24 16.15 -15.47 7.84
CA GLY A 24 15.03 -15.64 8.77
C GLY A 24 13.70 -15.14 8.20
N PHE A 25 13.50 -15.15 6.89
CA PHE A 25 12.17 -14.98 6.30
C PHE A 25 11.41 -16.30 6.39
N GLU A 26 10.10 -16.23 6.59
CA GLU A 26 9.28 -17.41 6.84
C GLU A 26 8.12 -17.51 5.83
N LYS A 27 7.37 -18.61 5.90
CA LYS A 27 6.24 -18.92 5.01
C LYS A 27 6.61 -18.79 3.53
N ILE A 28 7.83 -19.21 3.18
CA ILE A 28 8.34 -19.10 1.82
C ILE A 28 7.57 -20.03 0.90
N THR A 29 6.90 -19.45 -0.10
CA THR A 29 6.03 -20.17 -1.04
C THR A 29 6.50 -19.89 -2.46
N PRO A 30 7.22 -20.83 -3.11
CA PRO A 30 7.62 -20.68 -4.50
C PRO A 30 6.43 -20.87 -5.44
N ARG A 31 6.39 -20.04 -6.51
CA ARG A 31 5.46 -20.12 -7.63
C ARG A 31 6.23 -20.06 -8.95
N VAL A 32 5.56 -20.27 -10.07
CA VAL A 32 6.21 -20.33 -11.40
C VAL A 32 7.05 -19.08 -11.74
N SER A 33 6.57 -17.90 -11.41
CA SER A 33 7.23 -16.62 -11.77
C SER A 33 7.62 -15.75 -10.59
N GLU A 34 7.33 -16.20 -9.36
CA GLU A 34 7.58 -15.42 -8.14
C GLU A 34 7.80 -16.32 -6.91
N ILE A 35 8.45 -15.76 -5.89
CA ILE A 35 8.47 -16.33 -4.55
C ILE A 35 7.72 -15.38 -3.63
N ARG A 36 6.86 -15.92 -2.76
CA ARG A 36 6.19 -15.17 -1.70
C ARG A 36 6.74 -15.58 -0.34
N CYS A 37 6.91 -14.62 0.56
CA CYS A 37 7.30 -14.91 1.93
C CYS A 37 6.73 -13.92 2.94
N ALA A 38 6.80 -14.29 4.22
CA ALA A 38 6.54 -13.41 5.34
C ALA A 38 7.86 -12.94 5.96
N ARG A 39 7.83 -11.82 6.68
CA ARG A 39 9.00 -11.25 7.35
C ARG A 39 9.44 -12.08 8.54
N ASP A 40 8.47 -12.63 9.27
CA ASP A 40 8.63 -13.45 10.47
C ASP A 40 7.41 -14.38 10.63
N ALA A 41 7.44 -15.28 11.62
CA ALA A 41 6.38 -16.26 11.89
C ALA A 41 5.03 -15.62 12.25
N ASP A 42 5.06 -14.47 12.94
CA ASP A 42 3.89 -13.77 13.44
C ASP A 42 3.33 -12.77 12.41
N GLY A 43 4.10 -12.49 11.35
CA GLY A 43 3.69 -11.63 10.24
C GLY A 43 2.47 -12.19 9.50
N GLY A 44 1.35 -11.48 9.58
CA GLY A 44 0.10 -11.87 8.94
C GLY A 44 0.20 -11.89 7.41
N GLY A 45 0.47 -13.06 6.83
CA GLY A 45 0.39 -13.27 5.38
C GLY A 45 1.71 -13.10 4.60
N ASN A 46 1.71 -13.61 3.36
CA ASN A 46 2.85 -13.56 2.43
C ASN A 46 2.90 -12.22 1.69
N ASN A 47 3.19 -11.13 2.41
CA ASN A 47 3.13 -9.78 1.89
C ASN A 47 4.37 -9.35 1.09
N ILE A 48 5.40 -10.19 1.05
CA ILE A 48 6.64 -9.94 0.31
C ILE A 48 6.61 -10.78 -0.95
N GLN A 49 6.73 -10.13 -2.10
CA GLN A 49 6.79 -10.74 -3.43
C GLN A 49 8.18 -10.55 -4.01
N ILE A 50 8.80 -11.62 -4.48
CA ILE A 50 10.08 -11.62 -5.17
C ILE A 50 9.82 -12.13 -6.60
N ARG A 51 10.05 -11.28 -7.60
CA ARG A 51 9.85 -11.62 -9.01
C ARG A 51 11.09 -12.28 -9.59
N LEU A 52 10.87 -13.37 -10.35
CA LEU A 52 11.92 -14.16 -10.98
C LEU A 52 12.12 -13.83 -12.47
N THR A 53 11.38 -12.86 -13.01
CA THR A 53 11.31 -12.59 -14.46
C THR A 53 11.76 -11.19 -14.86
N ASP A 54 12.30 -10.39 -13.96
CA ASP A 54 12.68 -9.01 -14.27
C ASP A 54 14.08 -8.92 -14.87
N ASN A 55 14.20 -8.17 -15.98
CA ASN A 55 15.48 -7.89 -16.65
C ASN A 55 16.44 -7.01 -15.79
N ASP A 56 15.92 -6.40 -14.71
CA ASP A 56 16.65 -5.46 -13.85
C ASP A 56 17.23 -6.11 -12.59
N GLY A 57 17.12 -7.42 -12.43
CA GLY A 57 17.61 -8.17 -11.26
C GLY A 57 16.48 -8.76 -10.43
N VAL A 58 16.81 -9.29 -9.25
CA VAL A 58 15.81 -9.88 -8.33
C VAL A 58 15.10 -8.76 -7.57
N MET A 59 13.94 -8.36 -8.06
CA MET A 59 13.16 -7.27 -7.48
C MET A 59 12.18 -7.80 -6.43
N VAL A 60 12.10 -7.09 -5.32
CA VAL A 60 11.25 -7.41 -4.18
C VAL A 60 10.23 -6.30 -3.96
N THR A 61 8.98 -6.68 -3.84
CA THR A 61 7.89 -5.78 -3.44
C THR A 61 7.36 -6.20 -2.07
N ASP A 62 7.49 -5.33 -1.09
CA ASP A 62 6.87 -5.48 0.22
C ASP A 62 5.56 -4.71 0.23
N TYR A 63 4.45 -5.41 0.06
CA TYR A 63 3.12 -4.80 0.03
C TYR A 63 2.68 -4.22 1.37
N ALA A 64 3.21 -4.72 2.49
CA ALA A 64 2.87 -4.22 3.81
C ALA A 64 3.50 -2.84 4.08
N ARG A 65 4.67 -2.56 3.50
CA ARG A 65 5.39 -1.28 3.67
C ARG A 65 5.35 -0.39 2.43
N GLY A 66 4.78 -0.88 1.32
CA GLY A 66 4.76 -0.16 0.04
C GLY A 66 6.17 0.08 -0.53
N THR A 67 7.14 -0.79 -0.20
CA THR A 67 8.51 -0.65 -0.68
C THR A 67 8.80 -1.58 -1.85
N HIS A 68 9.59 -1.09 -2.80
CA HIS A 68 10.06 -1.85 -3.95
C HIS A 68 11.57 -1.64 -4.08
N SER A 69 12.34 -2.72 -3.97
CA SER A 69 13.80 -2.64 -4.00
C SER A 69 14.43 -3.93 -4.51
N ASP A 70 15.71 -3.86 -4.83
CA ASP A 70 16.52 -5.04 -5.12
C ASP A 70 16.65 -5.95 -3.88
N ILE A 71 16.75 -7.26 -4.07
CA ILE A 71 16.82 -8.27 -2.99
C ILE A 71 17.94 -8.00 -1.99
N ILE A 72 19.09 -7.50 -2.44
CA ILE A 72 20.22 -7.20 -1.56
C ILE A 72 19.87 -6.03 -0.66
N GLN A 73 19.37 -4.94 -1.25
CA GLN A 73 18.94 -3.77 -0.51
C GLN A 73 17.77 -4.11 0.44
N PHE A 74 16.82 -4.89 -0.02
CA PHE A 74 15.70 -5.35 0.78
C PHE A 74 16.17 -6.08 2.04
N ILE A 75 17.07 -7.07 1.91
CA ILE A 75 17.59 -7.83 3.05
C ILE A 75 18.36 -6.91 4.01
N MET A 76 19.20 -6.02 3.49
CA MET A 76 19.94 -5.04 4.30
C MET A 76 18.99 -4.20 5.17
N GLU A 77 17.92 -3.68 4.58
CA GLU A 77 16.94 -2.83 5.26
C GLU A 77 16.10 -3.61 6.28
N GLN A 78 15.70 -4.83 5.94
CA GLN A 78 14.83 -5.64 6.81
C GLN A 78 15.58 -6.25 8.01
N ARG A 79 16.87 -6.55 7.85
CA ARG A 79 17.68 -7.26 8.86
C ARG A 79 18.77 -6.41 9.50
N GLY A 80 18.93 -5.15 9.06
CA GLY A 80 19.94 -4.26 9.59
C GLY A 80 21.38 -4.74 9.34
N VAL A 81 21.59 -5.54 8.30
CA VAL A 81 22.90 -6.10 7.93
C VAL A 81 23.57 -5.28 6.82
N ASP A 82 24.88 -5.33 6.75
CA ASP A 82 25.63 -4.61 5.73
C ASP A 82 25.66 -5.35 4.38
N PHE A 83 26.01 -4.63 3.34
CA PHE A 83 26.10 -5.14 1.96
C PHE A 83 27.06 -6.34 1.82
N ARG A 84 28.17 -6.34 2.56
CA ARG A 84 29.17 -7.43 2.49
C ARG A 84 28.61 -8.72 3.06
N THR A 85 27.86 -8.62 4.15
CA THR A 85 27.21 -9.77 4.78
C THR A 85 26.22 -10.43 3.81
N VAL A 86 25.37 -9.63 3.15
CA VAL A 86 24.39 -10.16 2.19
C VAL A 86 25.07 -10.78 0.98
N VAL A 87 26.00 -10.04 0.34
CA VAL A 87 26.72 -10.53 -0.86
C VAL A 87 27.58 -11.74 -0.53
N GLY A 88 28.25 -11.77 0.62
CA GLY A 88 29.05 -12.92 1.05
C GLY A 88 28.20 -14.18 1.24
N LYS A 89 26.98 -14.06 1.78
CA LYS A 89 26.02 -15.17 1.86
C LYS A 89 25.60 -15.65 0.48
N ILE A 90 25.23 -14.75 -0.41
CA ILE A 90 24.86 -15.09 -1.80
C ILE A 90 26.00 -15.82 -2.50
N GLN A 91 27.24 -15.34 -2.38
CA GLN A 91 28.40 -16.00 -2.97
C GLN A 91 28.60 -17.41 -2.43
N LYS A 92 28.43 -17.60 -1.11
CA LYS A 92 28.53 -18.92 -0.47
C LYS A 92 27.45 -19.88 -1.00
N ILE A 93 26.20 -19.43 -1.08
CA ILE A 93 25.08 -20.24 -1.58
C ILE A 93 25.28 -20.60 -3.06
N LEU A 94 25.78 -19.67 -3.87
CA LEU A 94 26.05 -19.89 -5.29
C LEU A 94 27.40 -20.59 -5.58
N GLY A 95 28.18 -20.92 -4.55
CA GLY A 95 29.50 -21.55 -4.71
C GLY A 95 30.55 -20.69 -5.43
N LEU A 96 30.44 -19.34 -5.30
CA LEU A 96 31.35 -18.40 -5.95
C LEU A 96 32.55 -18.08 -5.05
N SER A 97 33.75 -17.87 -5.65
CA SER A 97 34.96 -17.61 -4.88
C SER A 97 35.02 -16.24 -4.20
N ASP A 98 35.67 -16.17 -3.04
CA ASP A 98 35.74 -15.00 -2.13
C ASP A 98 36.60 -13.82 -2.60
N ASP A 99 37.03 -13.77 -3.84
CA ASP A 99 38.01 -12.75 -4.32
C ASP A 99 37.53 -11.29 -4.22
N TRP A 100 36.28 -11.07 -3.93
CA TRP A 100 35.68 -9.74 -3.81
C TRP A 100 35.88 -9.08 -2.44
N ALA A 101 36.03 -9.85 -1.39
CA ALA A 101 36.22 -9.34 -0.01
C ALA A 101 37.56 -8.58 0.18
N LYS A 102 38.49 -8.66 -0.79
CA LYS A 102 39.83 -8.06 -0.71
C LYS A 102 39.95 -6.65 -1.30
N GLN A 103 38.91 -6.08 -1.91
CA GLN A 103 38.98 -4.76 -2.53
C GLN A 103 38.17 -3.68 -1.83
N LYS A 104 38.89 -2.70 -1.29
CA LYS A 104 38.54 -1.37 -0.80
C LYS A 104 37.87 -1.25 0.57
N GLN A 105 38.67 -0.81 1.54
CA GLN A 105 38.17 -0.07 2.70
C GLN A 105 37.37 1.14 2.21
N LEU A 106 36.08 1.20 2.55
CA LEU A 106 35.28 2.39 2.32
C LEU A 106 35.78 3.54 3.20
N PRO A 107 35.79 4.79 2.71
CA PRO A 107 36.16 5.95 3.53
C PRO A 107 35.33 6.02 4.81
N LEU A 108 35.93 6.53 5.88
CA LEU A 108 35.35 6.61 7.25
C LEU A 108 33.92 7.23 7.32
N PHE A 109 33.53 7.98 6.30
CA PHE A 109 32.24 8.67 6.18
C PHE A 109 31.32 8.12 5.08
N GLY A 110 31.62 6.95 4.48
CA GLY A 110 30.81 6.36 3.41
C GLY A 110 29.34 6.12 3.79
N GLY A 111 29.06 5.77 5.05
CA GLY A 111 27.70 5.63 5.58
C GLY A 111 26.95 6.96 5.66
N PHE A 112 27.62 8.05 6.01
CA PHE A 112 27.04 9.39 6.11
C PHE A 112 26.67 9.98 4.73
N TYR A 113 27.57 9.82 3.75
CA TYR A 113 27.30 10.24 2.36
C TYR A 113 26.17 9.44 1.71
N ASN A 114 26.01 8.16 2.04
CA ASN A 114 24.89 7.36 1.57
C ASN A 114 23.54 7.80 2.17
N GLN A 115 23.50 8.38 3.37
CA GLN A 115 22.29 8.95 3.94
C GLN A 115 21.93 10.31 3.33
N ILE A 116 22.93 11.14 2.99
CA ILE A 116 22.70 12.47 2.38
C ILE A 116 22.39 12.37 0.88
N GLY A 117 22.88 11.34 0.19
CA GLY A 117 22.72 11.16 -1.26
C GLY A 117 21.54 10.30 -1.68
N ARG A 118 20.76 9.74 -0.75
CA ARG A 118 19.51 9.05 -1.09
C ARG A 118 18.44 10.09 -1.45
N LYS A 119 18.48 10.58 -2.70
CA LYS A 119 17.20 10.86 -3.37
C LYS A 119 16.45 9.54 -3.33
N ASN A 120 15.31 9.49 -2.64
CA ASN A 120 14.35 8.43 -2.88
C ASN A 120 14.21 8.36 -4.39
N ALA A 121 14.53 7.21 -5.00
CA ALA A 121 14.35 7.07 -6.43
C ALA A 121 12.91 7.47 -6.69
N GLU A 122 12.71 8.56 -7.44
CA GLU A 122 11.36 9.00 -7.80
C GLU A 122 10.74 7.81 -8.51
N ILE A 123 9.69 7.26 -7.92
CA ILE A 123 8.94 6.17 -8.55
C ILE A 123 8.35 6.79 -9.80
N GLU A 124 8.82 6.35 -10.97
CA GLU A 124 8.27 6.80 -12.24
C GLU A 124 6.83 6.31 -12.34
N VAL A 125 5.89 7.23 -12.21
CA VAL A 125 4.46 6.96 -12.34
C VAL A 125 4.08 7.09 -13.81
N LYS A 126 3.73 5.97 -14.43
CA LYS A 126 3.18 5.97 -15.79
C LYS A 126 1.70 6.35 -15.75
N THR A 127 1.28 7.23 -16.64
CA THR A 127 -0.13 7.57 -16.82
C THR A 127 -0.65 7.06 -18.16
N HIS A 128 -1.95 6.89 -18.26
CA HIS A 128 -2.65 6.35 -19.39
C HIS A 128 -3.82 7.26 -19.78
N PRO A 129 -4.16 7.35 -21.07
CA PRO A 129 -5.31 8.14 -21.51
C PRO A 129 -6.63 7.49 -21.09
N GLU A 130 -7.70 8.28 -21.00
CA GLU A 130 -9.05 7.79 -20.65
C GLU A 130 -9.54 6.66 -21.57
N SER A 131 -9.07 6.62 -22.82
CA SER A 131 -9.42 5.57 -23.77
C SER A 131 -9.03 4.15 -23.33
N VAL A 132 -8.19 4.00 -22.30
CA VAL A 132 -7.93 2.69 -21.71
C VAL A 132 -9.19 2.04 -21.11
N LEU A 133 -10.22 2.86 -20.82
CA LEU A 133 -11.51 2.39 -20.30
C LEU A 133 -12.47 1.91 -21.41
N ASP A 134 -12.25 2.28 -22.69
CA ASP A 134 -13.16 1.99 -23.80
C ASP A 134 -13.37 0.49 -24.08
N GLN A 135 -12.47 -0.34 -23.59
CA GLN A 135 -12.55 -1.80 -23.74
C GLN A 135 -13.49 -2.47 -22.72
N TYR A 136 -14.00 -1.75 -21.74
CA TYR A 136 -14.79 -2.29 -20.63
C TYR A 136 -16.26 -1.88 -20.76
N ASP A 137 -17.16 -2.70 -20.22
CA ASP A 137 -18.57 -2.35 -20.10
C ASP A 137 -18.77 -1.35 -18.96
N MET A 138 -19.12 -0.11 -19.30
CA MET A 138 -19.32 0.98 -18.33
C MET A 138 -20.73 1.02 -17.74
N THR A 139 -21.50 -0.04 -17.90
CA THR A 139 -22.82 -0.20 -17.26
C THR A 139 -22.64 -0.38 -15.74
N PRO A 140 -23.38 0.37 -14.91
CA PRO A 140 -23.29 0.22 -13.45
C PRO A 140 -23.55 -1.22 -13.00
N ASN A 141 -22.69 -1.73 -12.15
CA ASN A 141 -22.72 -3.11 -11.70
C ASN A 141 -23.71 -3.29 -10.54
N GLU A 142 -24.66 -4.23 -10.69
CA GLU A 142 -25.73 -4.49 -9.70
C GLU A 142 -25.17 -4.97 -8.34
N ARG A 143 -24.06 -5.73 -8.33
CA ARG A 143 -23.45 -6.18 -7.09
C ARG A 143 -22.99 -4.99 -6.25
N TRP A 144 -22.37 -3.99 -6.88
CA TRP A 144 -21.93 -2.80 -6.18
C TRP A 144 -23.08 -1.91 -5.72
N ILE A 145 -24.22 -1.93 -6.44
CA ILE A 145 -25.45 -1.29 -5.95
C ILE A 145 -25.92 -1.96 -4.66
N LYS A 146 -25.94 -3.31 -4.61
CA LYS A 146 -26.26 -4.06 -3.39
C LYS A 146 -25.26 -3.82 -2.25
N ASP A 147 -24.01 -3.58 -2.58
CA ASP A 147 -22.94 -3.25 -1.64
C ASP A 147 -23.00 -1.77 -1.16
N GLY A 148 -24.01 -0.98 -1.57
CA GLY A 148 -24.23 0.41 -1.16
C GLY A 148 -23.56 1.46 -2.05
N ILE A 149 -22.94 1.08 -3.17
CA ILE A 149 -22.34 2.03 -4.13
C ILE A 149 -23.41 2.42 -5.17
N THR A 150 -23.87 3.65 -5.10
CA THR A 150 -24.94 4.13 -5.98
C THR A 150 -24.52 4.17 -7.46
N ILE A 151 -25.51 4.22 -8.37
CA ILE A 151 -25.26 4.36 -9.80
C ILE A 151 -24.46 5.62 -10.10
N GLU A 152 -24.78 6.72 -9.42
CA GLU A 152 -24.11 8.00 -9.53
C GLU A 152 -22.63 7.90 -9.10
N ALA A 153 -22.36 7.20 -8.00
CA ALA A 153 -21.00 6.97 -7.52
C ALA A 153 -20.22 6.12 -8.53
N GLN A 154 -20.81 5.04 -9.07
CA GLN A 154 -20.16 4.22 -10.07
C GLN A 154 -19.80 5.01 -11.33
N ARG A 155 -20.70 5.87 -11.79
CA ARG A 155 -20.44 6.75 -12.94
C ARG A 155 -19.36 7.79 -12.63
N PHE A 156 -19.41 8.40 -11.46
CA PHE A 156 -18.43 9.41 -11.05
C PHE A 156 -17.00 8.85 -11.01
N TYR A 157 -16.85 7.63 -10.50
CA TYR A 157 -15.56 6.94 -10.40
C TYR A 157 -15.18 6.13 -11.65
N ASN A 158 -15.93 6.23 -12.74
CA ASN A 158 -15.69 5.49 -13.99
C ASN A 158 -15.58 3.97 -13.74
N VAL A 159 -16.49 3.44 -12.95
CA VAL A 159 -16.56 1.99 -12.69
C VAL A 159 -17.05 1.28 -13.93
N GLY A 160 -16.32 0.26 -14.35
CA GLY A 160 -16.65 -0.60 -15.48
C GLY A 160 -16.62 -2.07 -15.10
N TYR A 161 -16.89 -2.92 -16.07
CA TYR A 161 -16.84 -4.36 -15.92
C TYR A 161 -16.00 -4.99 -17.03
N ASP A 162 -15.04 -5.79 -16.62
CA ASP A 162 -14.25 -6.61 -17.52
C ASP A 162 -14.93 -7.97 -17.66
N VAL A 163 -15.50 -8.22 -18.83
CA VAL A 163 -16.24 -9.45 -19.15
C VAL A 163 -15.30 -10.65 -19.20
N GLU A 164 -14.06 -10.47 -19.65
CA GLU A 164 -13.10 -11.54 -19.80
C GLU A 164 -12.61 -12.05 -18.44
N SER A 165 -12.17 -11.16 -17.57
CA SER A 165 -11.71 -11.53 -16.22
C SER A 165 -12.82 -11.62 -15.18
N GLN A 166 -14.05 -11.29 -15.53
CA GLN A 166 -15.23 -11.20 -14.65
C GLN A 166 -14.99 -10.30 -13.44
N ARG A 167 -14.40 -9.13 -13.66
CA ARG A 167 -14.06 -8.18 -12.60
C ARG A 167 -14.73 -6.84 -12.79
N ILE A 168 -15.19 -6.29 -11.68
CA ILE A 168 -15.57 -4.87 -11.59
C ILE A 168 -14.27 -4.08 -11.51
N ILE A 169 -14.05 -3.19 -12.46
CA ILE A 169 -12.83 -2.39 -12.55
C ILE A 169 -13.10 -0.93 -12.25
N PHE A 170 -12.07 -0.25 -11.77
CA PHE A 170 -12.10 1.19 -11.57
C PHE A 170 -10.69 1.78 -11.69
N PRO A 171 -10.58 3.01 -12.19
CA PRO A 171 -9.30 3.67 -12.33
C PRO A 171 -8.75 4.14 -11.00
N ILE A 172 -7.43 4.08 -10.88
CA ILE A 172 -6.65 4.79 -9.87
C ILE A 172 -6.01 5.97 -10.58
N ARG A 173 -6.26 7.17 -10.10
CA ARG A 173 -5.79 8.41 -10.73
C ARG A 173 -4.56 8.98 -10.04
N SER A 174 -3.70 9.59 -10.81
CA SER A 174 -2.58 10.37 -10.31
C SER A 174 -3.08 11.58 -9.52
N ALA A 175 -2.58 11.75 -8.31
CA ALA A 175 -2.88 12.93 -7.50
C ALA A 175 -2.33 14.22 -8.12
N GLU A 176 -1.31 14.13 -8.98
CA GLU A 176 -0.63 15.28 -9.60
C GLU A 176 -1.31 15.73 -10.90
N THR A 177 -1.70 14.76 -11.74
CA THR A 177 -2.21 15.07 -13.09
C THR A 177 -3.70 14.76 -13.26
N GLY A 178 -4.29 13.95 -12.39
CA GLY A 178 -5.67 13.44 -12.54
C GLY A 178 -5.82 12.36 -13.60
N GLU A 179 -4.77 12.06 -14.38
CA GLU A 179 -4.78 11.00 -15.37
C GLU A 179 -4.81 9.62 -14.74
N ILE A 180 -5.26 8.62 -15.47
CA ILE A 180 -5.27 7.23 -15.00
C ILE A 180 -3.85 6.74 -14.86
N GLN A 181 -3.43 6.36 -13.65
CA GLN A 181 -2.12 5.73 -13.42
C GLN A 181 -2.22 4.21 -13.26
N GLY A 182 -3.41 3.66 -13.10
CA GLY A 182 -3.63 2.23 -13.03
C GLY A 182 -5.08 1.85 -12.98
N LEU A 183 -5.37 0.55 -13.08
CA LEU A 183 -6.71 -0.02 -12.96
C LEU A 183 -6.71 -1.11 -11.91
N LYS A 184 -7.66 -1.04 -10.97
CA LYS A 184 -7.89 -2.08 -9.98
C LYS A 184 -9.17 -2.84 -10.31
N GLY A 185 -9.14 -4.17 -10.18
CA GLY A 185 -10.27 -5.03 -10.49
C GLY A 185 -10.67 -5.87 -9.29
N ARG A 186 -11.95 -5.84 -8.91
CA ARG A 186 -12.56 -6.69 -7.89
C ARG A 186 -13.30 -7.84 -8.55
N LEU A 187 -13.06 -9.06 -8.12
CA LEU A 187 -13.78 -10.22 -8.60
C LEU A 187 -15.31 -10.07 -8.35
N ASN A 188 -16.11 -10.28 -9.40
CA ASN A 188 -17.57 -10.18 -9.35
C ASN A 188 -18.19 -11.56 -9.05
N ALA A 189 -17.73 -12.22 -7.96
CA ALA A 189 -18.24 -13.50 -7.49
C ALA A 189 -18.36 -13.47 -5.96
N ASP A 190 -19.30 -14.25 -5.42
CA ASP A 190 -19.49 -14.43 -3.98
C ASP A 190 -18.59 -15.54 -3.45
N ASP A 191 -18.55 -16.66 -4.18
CA ASP A 191 -17.69 -17.80 -3.88
C ASP A 191 -16.52 -17.82 -4.85
N TYR A 192 -15.32 -17.90 -4.31
CA TYR A 192 -14.08 -18.07 -5.04
C TYR A 192 -13.11 -18.88 -4.20
N ASP A 193 -12.24 -19.62 -4.87
CA ASP A 193 -11.23 -20.42 -4.20
C ASP A 193 -10.17 -19.52 -3.52
N GLU A 194 -9.43 -20.08 -2.58
CA GLU A 194 -8.38 -19.37 -1.85
C GLU A 194 -7.21 -18.90 -2.73
N TYR A 195 -7.11 -19.40 -3.96
CA TYR A 195 -6.07 -19.03 -4.92
C TYR A 195 -6.49 -17.88 -5.83
N THR A 196 -7.79 -17.58 -5.91
CA THR A 196 -8.32 -16.48 -6.72
C THR A 196 -8.34 -15.18 -5.90
N PRO A 197 -7.48 -14.21 -6.19
CA PRO A 197 -7.43 -12.99 -5.40
C PRO A 197 -8.70 -12.15 -5.62
N LYS A 198 -9.30 -11.69 -4.51
CA LYS A 198 -10.48 -10.82 -4.54
C LYS A 198 -10.20 -9.52 -5.31
N TYR A 199 -9.03 -8.93 -5.14
CA TYR A 199 -8.57 -7.74 -5.85
C TYR A 199 -7.28 -8.01 -6.60
N ILE A 200 -7.16 -7.46 -7.81
CA ILE A 200 -5.93 -7.45 -8.60
C ILE A 200 -5.72 -6.05 -9.20
N TYR A 201 -4.49 -5.73 -9.57
CA TYR A 201 -4.22 -4.62 -10.46
C TYR A 201 -4.28 -5.15 -11.91
N VAL A 202 -5.33 -4.77 -12.64
CA VAL A 202 -5.47 -5.07 -14.09
C VAL A 202 -4.42 -4.28 -14.86
N LEU A 203 -4.22 -3.03 -14.45
CA LEU A 203 -3.13 -2.19 -14.89
C LEU A 203 -2.32 -1.78 -13.64
N PRO A 204 -1.08 -2.28 -13.50
CA PRO A 204 -0.28 -2.05 -12.29
C PRO A 204 -0.02 -0.58 -12.01
N THR A 205 -0.11 -0.22 -10.72
CA THR A 205 0.19 1.13 -10.25
C THR A 205 0.77 1.11 -8.83
N PRO A 206 1.73 1.99 -8.51
CA PRO A 206 2.23 2.15 -7.16
C PRO A 206 1.25 3.00 -6.32
N MET A 207 0.32 2.34 -5.60
CA MET A 207 -0.63 3.04 -4.72
C MET A 207 0.02 3.97 -3.70
N SER A 208 1.25 3.67 -3.29
CA SER A 208 2.03 4.52 -2.37
C SER A 208 2.32 5.93 -2.90
N THR A 209 2.09 6.21 -4.19
CA THR A 209 2.34 7.52 -4.82
C THR A 209 1.10 8.37 -4.98
N THR A 210 -0.08 7.83 -4.71
CA THR A 210 -1.36 8.51 -4.86
C THR A 210 -2.34 8.14 -3.75
N LEU A 211 -3.49 8.78 -3.75
CA LEU A 211 -4.64 8.49 -2.90
C LEU A 211 -5.87 8.37 -3.80
N PHE A 212 -6.66 7.33 -3.62
CA PHE A 212 -7.94 7.23 -4.33
C PHE A 212 -8.87 8.37 -3.91
N ASN A 213 -9.61 8.92 -4.84
CA ASN A 213 -10.49 10.07 -4.69
C ASN A 213 -9.79 11.43 -4.45
N TYR A 214 -8.45 11.49 -4.54
CA TYR A 214 -7.73 12.74 -4.33
C TYR A 214 -8.00 13.76 -5.44
N SER A 215 -7.80 13.35 -6.69
CA SER A 215 -8.00 14.21 -7.85
C SER A 215 -9.48 14.44 -8.16
N GLU A 216 -10.29 13.40 -7.99
CA GLU A 216 -11.74 13.44 -8.31
C GLU A 216 -12.51 14.41 -7.40
N SER A 217 -12.16 14.44 -6.13
CA SER A 217 -12.84 15.28 -5.13
C SER A 217 -11.95 16.40 -4.56
N TYR A 218 -10.92 16.82 -5.28
CA TYR A 218 -9.95 17.82 -4.79
C TYR A 218 -10.62 19.08 -4.20
N GLY A 219 -11.67 19.60 -4.84
CA GLY A 219 -12.39 20.77 -4.37
C GLY A 219 -13.13 20.56 -3.04
N ASP A 220 -13.61 19.34 -2.80
CA ASP A 220 -14.28 18.96 -1.55
C ASP A 220 -13.28 18.65 -0.43
N LEU A 221 -12.06 18.27 -0.79
CA LEU A 221 -10.98 17.93 0.14
C LEU A 221 -10.20 19.15 0.62
N TYR A 222 -9.92 20.12 -0.27
CA TYR A 222 -9.02 21.24 0.02
C TYR A 222 -9.55 22.17 1.10
N GLY A 223 -8.75 22.37 2.14
CA GLY A 223 -9.06 23.26 3.27
C GLY A 223 -10.12 22.73 4.24
N ASN A 224 -10.60 21.51 4.03
CA ASN A 224 -11.65 20.87 4.82
C ASN A 224 -11.12 19.80 5.79
N GLU A 225 -12.03 19.12 6.47
CA GLU A 225 -11.78 17.88 7.19
C GLU A 225 -11.52 16.77 6.17
N VAL A 226 -10.47 15.97 6.35
CA VAL A 226 -10.12 14.86 5.45
C VAL A 226 -10.22 13.55 6.21
N TRP A 227 -11.04 12.64 5.70
CA TRP A 227 -11.11 11.26 6.16
C TRP A 227 -10.15 10.40 5.36
N VAL A 228 -9.32 9.64 6.05
CA VAL A 228 -8.35 8.72 5.47
C VAL A 228 -8.78 7.29 5.80
N VAL A 229 -9.14 6.53 4.77
CA VAL A 229 -9.67 5.16 4.91
C VAL A 229 -8.76 4.15 4.20
N GLU A 230 -8.99 2.87 4.45
CA GLU A 230 -8.22 1.81 3.80
C GLU A 230 -8.70 1.56 2.37
N SER A 231 -10.01 1.38 2.19
CA SER A 231 -10.62 0.85 0.96
C SER A 231 -11.18 1.95 0.05
N GLU A 232 -10.95 1.82 -1.25
CA GLU A 232 -11.56 2.66 -2.29
C GLU A 232 -13.09 2.53 -2.29
N LYS A 233 -13.61 1.35 -1.92
CA LYS A 233 -15.04 1.10 -1.78
C LYS A 233 -15.69 2.07 -0.77
N THR A 234 -15.01 2.35 0.33
CA THR A 234 -15.48 3.30 1.36
C THR A 234 -15.67 4.71 0.80
N CYS A 235 -14.77 5.18 -0.07
CA CYS A 235 -14.94 6.46 -0.77
C CYS A 235 -16.19 6.45 -1.67
N MET A 236 -16.39 5.37 -2.42
CA MET A 236 -17.52 5.24 -3.33
C MET A 236 -18.87 5.18 -2.60
N ILE A 237 -18.93 4.49 -1.45
CA ILE A 237 -20.14 4.45 -0.60
C ILE A 237 -20.38 5.85 0.00
N GLY A 238 -19.35 6.48 0.55
CA GLY A 238 -19.42 7.83 1.11
C GLY A 238 -19.92 8.87 0.11
N TYR A 239 -19.54 8.75 -1.17
CA TYR A 239 -20.06 9.60 -2.23
C TYR A 239 -21.59 9.53 -2.32
N GLY A 240 -22.16 8.33 -2.18
CA GLY A 240 -23.61 8.12 -2.17
C GLY A 240 -24.33 8.83 -1.00
N PHE A 241 -23.64 9.11 0.09
CA PHE A 241 -24.11 9.88 1.24
C PHE A 241 -23.86 11.39 1.11
N GLY A 242 -23.25 11.83 0.01
CA GLY A 242 -22.78 13.21 -0.15
C GLY A 242 -21.48 13.53 0.57
N VAL A 243 -20.80 12.52 1.13
CA VAL A 243 -19.51 12.67 1.84
C VAL A 243 -18.38 12.43 0.85
N LYS A 244 -17.81 13.51 0.32
CA LYS A 244 -16.78 13.48 -0.73
C LYS A 244 -15.37 13.73 -0.21
N ASN A 245 -15.22 14.17 1.02
CA ASN A 245 -13.95 14.49 1.65
C ASN A 245 -13.27 13.25 2.27
N ILE A 246 -13.35 12.10 1.58
CA ILE A 246 -12.73 10.83 1.96
C ILE A 246 -11.67 10.47 0.91
N VAL A 247 -10.49 10.07 1.34
CA VAL A 247 -9.45 9.48 0.49
C VAL A 247 -9.08 8.09 0.96
N ALA A 248 -8.76 7.17 0.03
CA ALA A 248 -8.33 5.84 0.40
C ALA A 248 -6.84 5.59 0.11
N LEU A 249 -6.20 4.87 1.05
CA LEU A 249 -4.79 4.47 0.96
C LEU A 249 -4.59 3.28 0.02
N GLY A 250 -5.62 2.43 -0.15
CA GLY A 250 -5.51 1.12 -0.81
C GLY A 250 -4.78 0.07 0.04
N SER A 251 -4.44 0.40 1.27
CA SER A 251 -3.82 -0.45 2.30
C SER A 251 -4.05 0.16 3.68
N HIS A 252 -3.63 -0.55 4.74
CA HIS A 252 -3.68 -0.03 6.12
C HIS A 252 -2.50 0.88 6.49
N SER A 253 -1.49 0.99 5.61
CA SER A 253 -0.26 1.75 5.89
C SER A 253 -0.16 2.99 5.01
N LEU A 254 0.07 4.14 5.63
CA LEU A 254 0.30 5.42 4.98
C LEU A 254 1.76 5.53 4.52
N SER A 255 2.00 5.88 3.26
CA SER A 255 3.32 6.21 2.76
C SER A 255 3.70 7.68 3.03
N GLU A 256 4.99 8.01 2.97
CA GLU A 256 5.45 9.39 3.08
C GLU A 256 4.85 10.30 1.99
N LYS A 257 4.78 9.82 0.75
CA LYS A 257 4.18 10.57 -0.36
C LYS A 257 2.67 10.80 -0.12
N GLN A 258 1.94 9.79 0.35
CA GLN A 258 0.53 9.93 0.70
C GLN A 258 0.33 10.91 1.87
N ALA A 259 1.20 10.89 2.88
CA ALA A 259 1.16 11.87 3.97
C ALA A 259 1.37 13.30 3.44
N GLN A 260 2.33 13.51 2.54
CA GLN A 260 2.55 14.80 1.89
C GLN A 260 1.34 15.25 1.08
N LEU A 261 0.72 14.35 0.30
CA LEU A 261 -0.51 14.65 -0.45
C LEU A 261 -1.65 15.10 0.46
N ILE A 262 -1.89 14.37 1.57
CA ILE A 262 -2.89 14.79 2.56
C ILE A 262 -2.60 16.21 3.07
N LEU A 263 -1.35 16.50 3.41
CA LEU A 263 -0.98 17.81 3.92
C LEU A 263 -1.01 18.92 2.86
N GLN A 264 -0.86 18.61 1.57
CA GLN A 264 -1.05 19.54 0.46
C GLN A 264 -2.51 20.00 0.33
N LEU A 265 -3.48 19.21 0.77
CA LEU A 265 -4.89 19.61 0.86
C LEU A 265 -5.14 20.71 1.89
N ASN A 266 -4.13 21.08 2.67
CA ASN A 266 -4.21 22.07 3.75
C ASN A 266 -5.36 21.81 4.74
N PRO A 267 -5.52 20.56 5.25
CA PRO A 267 -6.64 20.24 6.11
C PRO A 267 -6.48 20.90 7.49
N LYS A 268 -7.61 21.24 8.10
CA LYS A 268 -7.66 21.63 9.53
C LYS A 268 -7.72 20.40 10.43
N ARG A 269 -8.32 19.33 9.94
CA ARG A 269 -8.52 18.07 10.65
C ARG A 269 -8.30 16.90 9.72
N VAL A 270 -7.56 15.89 10.18
CA VAL A 270 -7.44 14.59 9.51
C VAL A 270 -7.98 13.51 10.43
N ILE A 271 -8.84 12.64 9.90
CA ILE A 271 -9.44 11.52 10.61
C ILE A 271 -8.92 10.24 9.99
N MET A 272 -8.12 9.49 10.72
CA MET A 272 -7.67 8.15 10.32
C MET A 272 -8.76 7.13 10.68
N ALA A 273 -9.49 6.65 9.68
CA ALA A 273 -10.61 5.74 9.86
C ALA A 273 -10.36 4.44 9.07
N LEU A 274 -9.37 3.67 9.52
CA LEU A 274 -9.02 2.36 8.97
C LEU A 274 -10.08 1.32 9.33
N ASP A 275 -10.10 0.21 8.58
CA ASP A 275 -11.09 -0.86 8.76
C ASP A 275 -10.98 -1.51 10.15
N GLU A 276 -12.13 -1.99 10.67
CA GLU A 276 -12.20 -2.69 11.95
C GLU A 276 -11.31 -3.95 11.93
N GLY A 277 -10.72 -4.27 13.09
CA GLY A 277 -9.87 -5.45 13.28
C GLY A 277 -8.37 -5.16 13.16
N LEU A 278 -7.98 -3.92 12.86
CA LEU A 278 -6.57 -3.50 12.92
C LEU A 278 -6.19 -3.09 14.35
N ASP A 279 -4.98 -3.44 14.76
CA ASP A 279 -4.43 -2.98 16.03
C ASP A 279 -4.22 -1.46 16.01
N PHE A 280 -4.47 -0.81 17.15
CA PHE A 280 -4.29 0.64 17.28
C PHE A 280 -2.87 1.10 16.92
N GLU A 281 -1.86 0.24 17.09
CA GLU A 281 -0.47 0.53 16.72
C GLU A 281 -0.31 0.88 15.23
N ALA A 282 -1.05 0.20 14.35
CA ALA A 282 -1.06 0.52 12.90
C ALA A 282 -1.62 1.93 12.66
N THR A 283 -2.74 2.27 13.29
CA THR A 283 -3.34 3.62 13.22
C THR A 283 -2.39 4.67 13.79
N GLU A 284 -1.79 4.39 14.95
CA GLU A 284 -0.87 5.31 15.62
C GLU A 284 0.40 5.57 14.79
N THR A 285 0.92 4.55 14.11
CA THR A 285 2.07 4.69 13.20
C THR A 285 1.76 5.68 12.08
N ASN A 286 0.57 5.59 11.47
CA ASN A 286 0.14 6.52 10.43
C ASN A 286 -0.04 7.95 10.98
N LEU A 287 -0.60 8.11 12.17
CA LEU A 287 -0.76 9.41 12.82
C LEU A 287 0.59 10.04 13.19
N LYS A 288 1.54 9.25 13.67
CA LYS A 288 2.92 9.68 13.94
C LYS A 288 3.60 10.17 12.66
N LEU A 289 3.40 9.46 11.55
CA LEU A 289 3.94 9.87 10.25
C LEU A 289 3.35 11.20 9.80
N LEU A 290 2.02 11.39 9.86
CA LEU A 290 1.37 12.67 9.55
C LEU A 290 1.90 13.79 10.45
N ARG A 291 2.05 13.55 11.75
CA ARG A 291 2.56 14.54 12.71
C ARG A 291 4.00 14.93 12.39
N SER A 292 4.85 13.98 11.98
CA SER A 292 6.25 14.27 11.65
C SER A 292 6.41 15.26 10.50
N PHE A 293 5.50 15.23 9.51
CA PHE A 293 5.46 16.18 8.40
C PHE A 293 4.67 17.45 8.69
N SER A 294 3.90 17.49 9.78
CA SER A 294 3.02 18.62 10.13
C SER A 294 3.36 19.29 11.46
N ALA A 295 4.57 19.10 11.99
CA ALA A 295 4.98 19.57 13.32
C ALA A 295 4.78 21.08 13.57
N LEU A 296 4.83 21.90 12.51
CA LEU A 296 4.65 23.37 12.57
C LEU A 296 3.27 23.83 12.10
N ARG A 297 2.33 22.91 11.86
CA ARG A 297 0.98 23.22 11.39
C ARG A 297 -0.03 23.07 12.52
N ASP A 298 -1.03 23.94 12.52
CA ASP A 298 -2.23 23.78 13.36
C ASP A 298 -3.15 22.74 12.71
N LEU A 299 -2.80 21.46 12.92
CA LEU A 299 -3.50 20.31 12.39
C LEU A 299 -3.98 19.43 13.53
N GLU A 300 -5.29 19.25 13.62
CA GLU A 300 -5.90 18.28 14.52
C GLU A 300 -5.93 16.89 13.89
N LEU A 301 -5.47 15.89 14.64
CA LEU A 301 -5.50 14.49 14.24
C LEU A 301 -6.52 13.73 15.08
N PHE A 302 -7.37 12.97 14.39
CA PHE A 302 -8.36 12.10 14.99
C PHE A 302 -8.22 10.69 14.44
N TYR A 303 -8.79 9.75 15.15
CA TYR A 303 -8.96 8.39 14.65
C TYR A 303 -10.33 7.83 15.00
N TRP A 304 -10.81 6.90 14.21
CA TRP A 304 -11.99 6.11 14.52
C TRP A 304 -11.62 5.02 15.52
N ASP A 305 -12.21 5.08 16.71
CA ASP A 305 -12.03 4.05 17.73
C ASP A 305 -13.13 2.98 17.60
N THR A 306 -12.81 1.92 16.87
CA THR A 306 -13.72 0.80 16.62
C THR A 306 -14.08 0.03 17.88
N THR A 307 -13.33 0.18 18.98
CA THR A 307 -13.60 -0.48 20.26
C THR A 307 -14.84 0.10 20.97
N LEU A 308 -15.29 1.30 20.58
CA LEU A 308 -16.48 1.94 21.12
C LEU A 308 -17.78 1.31 20.62
N ASP A 309 -17.72 0.46 19.59
CA ASP A 309 -18.86 -0.27 19.08
C ASP A 309 -18.60 -1.78 18.99
N PRO A 310 -18.92 -2.55 20.03
CA PRO A 310 -18.72 -3.99 20.02
C PRO A 310 -19.52 -4.74 18.93
N THR A 311 -20.54 -4.11 18.33
CA THR A 311 -21.42 -4.76 17.34
C THR A 311 -20.72 -5.00 16.01
N ILE A 312 -19.67 -4.24 15.70
CA ILE A 312 -18.88 -4.39 14.47
C ILE A 312 -17.68 -5.33 14.63
N LYS A 313 -17.42 -5.81 15.85
CA LYS A 313 -16.23 -6.62 16.15
C LYS A 313 -16.12 -7.84 15.23
N GLY A 314 -15.00 -7.97 14.53
CA GLY A 314 -14.70 -9.06 13.61
C GLY A 314 -15.36 -8.94 12.24
N THR A 315 -16.04 -7.85 11.94
CA THR A 315 -16.70 -7.63 10.63
C THR A 315 -15.73 -7.13 9.56
N LYS A 316 -14.59 -6.54 9.96
CA LYS A 316 -13.62 -5.88 9.07
C LYS A 316 -14.27 -4.79 8.22
N CYS A 317 -15.29 -4.11 8.75
CA CYS A 317 -15.97 -3.05 8.04
C CYS A 317 -15.20 -1.74 8.10
N GLY A 318 -15.32 -0.94 7.03
CA GLY A 318 -14.95 0.46 7.01
C GLY A 318 -16.06 1.36 7.57
N PRO A 319 -15.81 2.65 7.78
CA PRO A 319 -16.75 3.56 8.44
C PRO A 319 -18.06 3.79 7.66
N CYS A 320 -18.09 3.53 6.36
CA CYS A 320 -19.28 3.70 5.52
C CYS A 320 -20.04 2.38 5.23
N ASP A 321 -19.47 1.21 5.53
CA ASP A 321 -20.02 -0.08 5.09
C ASP A 321 -21.39 -0.40 5.67
N ASN A 322 -21.72 0.14 6.84
CA ASN A 322 -23.00 -0.07 7.52
C ASN A 322 -24.03 1.05 7.21
N GLY A 323 -23.81 1.85 6.18
CA GLY A 323 -24.74 2.87 5.71
C GLY A 323 -24.56 4.25 6.34
N GLU A 324 -25.36 5.20 5.83
CA GLU A 324 -25.23 6.63 6.15
C GLU A 324 -25.46 6.93 7.65
N GLU A 325 -26.48 6.32 8.26
CA GLU A 325 -26.78 6.55 9.68
C GLU A 325 -25.64 6.03 10.58
N TYR A 326 -25.02 4.92 10.19
CA TYR A 326 -23.87 4.42 10.91
C TYR A 326 -22.66 5.35 10.76
N PHE A 327 -22.41 5.86 9.56
CA PHE A 327 -21.34 6.85 9.35
C PHE A 327 -21.54 8.10 10.21
N LYS A 328 -22.79 8.60 10.33
CA LYS A 328 -23.12 9.71 11.23
C LYS A 328 -22.82 9.38 12.70
N LYS A 329 -23.12 8.15 13.13
CA LYS A 329 -22.77 7.68 14.47
C LYS A 329 -21.25 7.65 14.67
N VAL A 330 -20.50 7.09 13.71
CA VAL A 330 -19.02 7.11 13.76
C VAL A 330 -18.51 8.53 13.92
N LYS A 331 -18.98 9.46 13.08
CA LYS A 331 -18.57 10.85 13.09
C LYS A 331 -18.84 11.57 14.41
N ASN A 332 -19.98 11.33 15.03
CA ASN A 332 -20.43 12.07 16.20
C ASN A 332 -19.98 11.44 17.54
N GLU A 333 -19.78 10.11 17.59
CA GLU A 333 -19.67 9.38 18.84
C GLU A 333 -18.39 8.52 18.96
N GLN A 334 -17.74 8.20 17.83
CA GLN A 334 -16.68 7.19 17.85
C GLN A 334 -15.30 7.75 17.44
N LEU A 335 -15.18 9.06 17.25
CA LEU A 335 -13.90 9.69 16.97
C LEU A 335 -13.18 10.08 18.24
N LYS A 336 -11.89 9.76 18.30
CA LYS A 336 -11.00 10.20 19.38
C LYS A 336 -9.91 11.12 18.82
N ARG A 337 -9.64 12.20 19.54
CA ARG A 337 -8.50 13.06 19.23
C ARG A 337 -7.21 12.33 19.61
N TRP A 338 -6.22 12.43 18.74
CA TRP A 338 -4.90 11.88 18.98
C TRP A 338 -3.92 13.02 19.28
N ASP A 339 -3.34 13.02 20.49
CA ASP A 339 -2.34 13.98 20.94
C ASP A 339 -0.99 13.27 21.12
N TYR A 340 0.06 13.83 20.49
CA TYR A 340 1.41 13.28 20.56
C TYR A 340 1.93 13.39 22.01
N GLY A 341 2.10 12.25 22.69
CA GLY A 341 2.65 12.20 24.06
C GLY A 341 1.75 11.56 25.12
N GLU A 342 0.49 11.24 24.84
CA GLU A 342 -0.37 10.52 25.80
C GLU A 342 -0.15 9.00 25.79
N SER A 343 0.38 8.42 24.70
CA SER A 343 0.62 6.98 24.57
C SER A 343 1.76 6.43 25.44
N SER A 344 2.55 7.27 26.09
CA SER A 344 3.70 6.86 26.90
C SER A 344 3.36 6.64 28.38
N LYS A 345 2.07 6.68 28.76
CA LYS A 345 1.61 6.60 30.16
C LYS A 345 0.66 5.44 30.47
N LYS A 346 0.74 4.34 29.69
CA LYS A 346 0.02 3.11 30.08
C LYS A 346 0.98 1.95 30.20
#